data_92e714409dc0cd87f1c03bff33ae81d0
#
_entry.id   92e714409dc0cd87f1c03bff33ae81d0
#
_cell.length_a   1.000
_cell.length_b   1.000
_cell.length_c   1.000
_cell.angle_alpha   90.00
_cell.angle_beta   90.00
_cell.angle_gamma   90.00
#
_symmetry.space_group_name_H-M   'P 1'
#
loop_
_entity.id
_entity.type
_entity.pdbx_description
1 polymer ?
#
loop_
_entity_poly.entity_id
_entity_poly.type
_entity_poly.pdbx_seq_one_letter_code
_entity_poly.pdbx_strand_id
1 'polypeptide(L)'
;MPEVQHPPCHPERSAQRGVEGSRAALAGALSVDAAGDPSTTVLRTFAQDDKTPLLHAPRAARVGNRKLTLAAFALAVAALAAIVAGGVAVGGQATATDFAVKNLAPSLSHPFGTDWMGRDMLLRTLSGLSTSVLVGLLAAGVSSVIALVLGAVAALGGKKADAAVTWLIDLMMGVPHIVLLILISFAIGKGFWGVAIGVAVTHWPSLARVVRAEILQCRESTFVAAARKLGQGPVRIAAKHMLPYVLPQFLVGLILLFPHAILHEAAITFLGFGLPPEQPAIGVILSESMGYLSAGMWWLAVFPGLALIATVLLFDMAGSSLRKLVDPHSSQE
;
A
#
# COMPACT_ATOMS: atom_id res chain seq x y z
N MET A 1 18.01 -81.17 22.38
CA MET A 1 17.82 -79.73 22.31
C MET A 1 16.66 -79.49 21.28
N PRO A 2 15.49 -79.09 21.68
CA PRO A 2 14.41 -78.88 20.75
C PRO A 2 14.42 -77.46 20.17
N GLU A 3 14.23 -77.40 18.89
CA GLU A 3 14.18 -76.24 18.03
C GLU A 3 12.90 -75.42 18.29
N VAL A 4 13.00 -74.15 18.66
CA VAL A 4 11.89 -73.24 18.90
C VAL A 4 11.50 -72.57 17.57
N GLN A 5 10.37 -73.00 16.99
CA GLN A 5 9.74 -72.37 15.83
C GLN A 5 9.04 -71.08 16.25
N HIS A 6 9.49 -69.94 15.71
CA HIS A 6 8.79 -68.68 15.79
C HIS A 6 7.70 -68.59 14.71
N PRO A 7 6.47 -68.16 15.04
CA PRO A 7 5.42 -67.92 14.03
C PRO A 7 5.68 -66.63 13.25
N PRO A 8 5.30 -66.52 11.98
CA PRO A 8 5.52 -65.34 11.14
C PRO A 8 4.63 -64.18 11.60
N CYS A 9 5.24 -63.01 11.78
CA CYS A 9 4.52 -61.75 11.97
C CYS A 9 3.83 -61.31 10.69
N HIS A 10 2.50 -61.30 10.68
CA HIS A 10 1.69 -60.67 9.64
C HIS A 10 1.50 -59.17 9.94
N PRO A 11 2.05 -58.25 9.12
CA PRO A 11 1.95 -56.81 9.38
C PRO A 11 0.54 -56.23 9.17
N GLU A 12 -0.39 -56.96 8.51
CA GLU A 12 -1.74 -56.42 8.19
C GLU A 12 -2.73 -56.43 9.37
N ARG A 13 -2.53 -57.28 10.41
CA ARG A 13 -3.45 -57.28 11.57
C ARG A 13 -3.27 -56.13 12.54
N SER A 14 -2.07 -55.52 12.58
CA SER A 14 -1.79 -54.37 13.46
C SER A 14 -2.40 -53.06 12.90
N ALA A 15 -2.47 -52.90 11.57
CA ALA A 15 -3.05 -51.72 10.94
C ALA A 15 -4.58 -51.69 11.08
N GLN A 16 -5.28 -52.87 11.00
CA GLN A 16 -6.73 -52.92 11.19
C GLN A 16 -7.17 -52.64 12.62
N ARG A 17 -6.42 -53.06 13.63
CA ARG A 17 -6.76 -52.76 15.04
C ARG A 17 -6.56 -51.26 15.37
N GLY A 18 -5.62 -50.60 14.72
CA GLY A 18 -5.40 -49.15 14.88
C GLY A 18 -6.56 -48.31 14.33
N VAL A 19 -7.13 -48.73 13.18
CA VAL A 19 -8.25 -48.00 12.56
C VAL A 19 -9.58 -48.26 13.28
N GLU A 20 -9.82 -49.49 13.80
CA GLU A 20 -11.01 -49.78 14.61
C GLU A 20 -10.96 -49.11 15.98
N GLY A 21 -9.79 -49.05 16.65
CA GLY A 21 -9.60 -48.32 17.89
C GLY A 21 -9.84 -46.82 17.74
N SER A 22 -9.39 -46.22 16.64
CA SER A 22 -9.62 -44.81 16.33
C SER A 22 -11.09 -44.47 16.02
N ARG A 23 -11.81 -45.39 15.33
CA ARG A 23 -13.23 -45.23 15.09
C ARG A 23 -14.10 -45.41 16.34
N ALA A 24 -13.74 -46.33 17.22
CA ALA A 24 -14.40 -46.50 18.49
C ALA A 24 -14.17 -45.32 19.45
N ALA A 25 -12.96 -44.73 19.45
CA ALA A 25 -12.64 -43.54 20.23
C ALA A 25 -13.40 -42.29 19.70
N LEU A 26 -13.55 -42.14 18.38
CA LEU A 26 -14.36 -41.08 17.78
C LEU A 26 -15.86 -41.25 18.03
N ALA A 27 -16.36 -42.49 18.02
CA ALA A 27 -17.79 -42.77 18.33
C ALA A 27 -18.08 -42.55 19.82
N GLY A 28 -17.13 -42.88 20.73
CA GLY A 28 -17.23 -42.60 22.17
C GLY A 28 -17.19 -41.11 22.49
N ALA A 29 -16.33 -40.33 21.79
CA ALA A 29 -16.25 -38.87 21.95
C ALA A 29 -17.54 -38.17 21.47
N LEU A 30 -18.22 -38.72 20.47
CA LEU A 30 -19.49 -38.17 19.96
C LEU A 30 -20.71 -38.52 20.84
N SER A 31 -20.62 -39.50 21.76
CA SER A 31 -21.70 -39.89 22.63
C SER A 31 -21.67 -39.24 24.03
N VAL A 32 -20.58 -38.63 24.43
CA VAL A 32 -20.41 -38.00 25.77
C VAL A 32 -20.92 -36.54 25.80
N ASP A 33 -21.06 -35.88 24.65
CA ASP A 33 -21.43 -34.44 24.57
C ASP A 33 -22.95 -34.16 24.62
N ALA A 34 -23.78 -35.12 25.07
CA ALA A 34 -25.25 -34.94 25.15
C ALA A 34 -25.72 -34.26 26.46
N ALA A 35 -24.83 -33.92 27.38
CA ALA A 35 -25.20 -33.33 28.69
C ALA A 35 -24.48 -32.00 28.93
N GLY A 36 -25.09 -30.90 28.50
CA GLY A 36 -25.09 -29.64 29.27
C GLY A 36 -23.83 -28.77 29.30
N ASP A 37 -22.86 -28.91 28.40
CA ASP A 37 -21.70 -27.99 28.36
C ASP A 37 -22.04 -26.68 27.60
N PRO A 38 -21.88 -25.50 28.25
CA PRO A 38 -22.15 -24.20 27.63
C PRO A 38 -21.32 -23.94 26.36
N SER A 39 -20.15 -24.56 26.22
CA SER A 39 -19.28 -24.42 25.05
C SER A 39 -19.83 -25.06 23.79
N THR A 40 -20.58 -26.17 23.95
CA THR A 40 -21.26 -26.84 22.83
C THR A 40 -22.50 -26.09 22.35
N THR A 41 -23.15 -25.32 23.23
CA THR A 41 -24.26 -24.45 22.86
C THR A 41 -23.79 -23.33 21.96
N VAL A 42 -22.63 -22.71 22.25
CA VAL A 42 -22.03 -21.67 21.42
C VAL A 42 -21.65 -22.21 20.04
N LEU A 43 -21.02 -23.39 19.96
CA LEU A 43 -20.66 -24.02 18.69
C LEU A 43 -21.88 -24.41 17.86
N ARG A 44 -22.98 -24.84 18.50
CA ARG A 44 -24.25 -25.14 17.81
C ARG A 44 -24.93 -23.87 17.30
N THR A 45 -24.85 -22.78 18.02
CA THR A 45 -25.35 -21.46 17.57
C THR A 45 -24.62 -20.99 16.34
N PHE A 46 -23.28 -21.13 16.30
CA PHE A 46 -22.48 -20.81 15.10
C PHE A 46 -22.76 -21.73 13.93
N ALA A 47 -23.02 -23.05 14.18
CA ALA A 47 -23.35 -24.00 13.11
C ALA A 47 -24.79 -23.87 12.61
N GLN A 48 -25.69 -23.28 13.39
CA GLN A 48 -27.07 -23.05 13.02
C GLN A 48 -27.29 -21.75 12.25
N ASP A 49 -26.41 -20.75 12.46
CA ASP A 49 -26.40 -19.51 11.67
C ASP A 49 -25.97 -19.69 10.20
N ASP A 50 -25.28 -20.81 9.89
CA ASP A 50 -24.88 -21.13 8.52
C ASP A 50 -26.03 -21.64 7.63
N LYS A 51 -27.24 -21.87 8.22
CA LYS A 51 -28.47 -22.27 7.51
C LYS A 51 -29.50 -21.16 7.36
N THR A 52 -29.31 -20.02 7.96
CA THR A 52 -30.03 -18.82 7.55
C THR A 52 -29.54 -18.45 6.17
N PRO A 53 -30.39 -18.40 5.11
CA PRO A 53 -29.99 -17.73 3.90
C PRO A 53 -29.64 -16.33 4.36
N LEU A 54 -28.34 -15.97 4.25
CA LEU A 54 -27.91 -14.59 4.31
C LEU A 54 -28.84 -13.88 3.32
N LEU A 55 -29.91 -13.29 3.82
CA LEU A 55 -30.56 -12.19 3.16
C LEU A 55 -29.42 -11.19 2.94
N HIS A 56 -28.73 -11.35 1.82
CA HIS A 56 -28.02 -10.26 1.20
C HIS A 56 -29.11 -9.21 1.03
N ALA A 57 -29.28 -8.38 2.08
CA ALA A 57 -29.94 -7.12 1.85
C ALA A 57 -29.23 -6.58 0.61
N PRO A 58 -29.93 -6.34 -0.50
CA PRO A 58 -29.29 -5.77 -1.66
C PRO A 58 -28.63 -4.52 -1.11
N ARG A 59 -27.28 -4.53 -1.01
CA ARG A 59 -26.57 -3.27 -0.87
C ARG A 59 -27.11 -2.49 -2.02
N ALA A 60 -27.97 -1.51 -1.69
CA ALA A 60 -28.51 -0.61 -2.68
C ALA A 60 -27.30 -0.19 -3.51
N ALA A 61 -27.21 -0.74 -4.72
CA ALA A 61 -26.19 -0.41 -5.66
C ALA A 61 -26.32 1.10 -5.78
N ARG A 62 -25.42 1.83 -5.10
CA ARG A 62 -25.34 3.27 -5.30
C ARG A 62 -24.93 3.37 -6.75
N VAL A 63 -25.93 3.59 -7.62
CA VAL A 63 -25.72 3.93 -9.00
C VAL A 63 -24.68 5.02 -9.00
N GLY A 64 -23.45 4.62 -9.30
CA GLY A 64 -22.30 5.50 -9.20
C GLY A 64 -22.45 6.55 -10.27
N ASN A 65 -22.90 7.74 -9.88
CA ASN A 65 -23.04 8.82 -10.82
C ASN A 65 -21.64 9.12 -11.40
N ARG A 66 -21.35 8.55 -12.57
CA ARG A 66 -20.03 8.65 -13.24
C ARG A 66 -19.55 10.10 -13.33
N LYS A 67 -20.49 11.05 -13.49
CA LYS A 67 -20.19 12.49 -13.45
C LYS A 67 -19.68 12.93 -12.08
N LEU A 68 -20.26 12.41 -10.99
CA LEU A 68 -19.81 12.72 -9.63
C LEU A 68 -18.41 12.12 -9.35
N THR A 69 -18.15 10.90 -9.81
CA THR A 69 -16.83 10.25 -9.67
C THR A 69 -15.76 11.00 -10.48
N LEU A 70 -16.09 11.44 -11.71
CA LEU A 70 -15.22 12.30 -12.51
C LEU A 70 -14.95 13.65 -11.84
N ALA A 71 -15.99 14.27 -11.28
CA ALA A 71 -15.86 15.53 -10.56
C ALA A 71 -14.99 15.37 -9.30
N ALA A 72 -15.18 14.29 -8.54
CA ALA A 72 -14.34 13.98 -7.36
C ALA A 72 -12.88 13.75 -7.75
N PHE A 73 -12.62 13.01 -8.84
CA PHE A 73 -11.27 12.82 -9.36
C PHE A 73 -10.63 14.14 -9.79
N ALA A 74 -11.35 14.93 -10.60
CA ALA A 74 -10.85 16.22 -11.08
C ALA A 74 -10.59 17.20 -9.92
N LEU A 75 -11.47 17.24 -8.92
CA LEU A 75 -11.31 18.07 -7.73
C LEU A 75 -10.08 17.66 -6.93
N ALA A 76 -9.86 16.35 -6.71
CA ALA A 76 -8.69 15.86 -5.99
C ALA A 76 -7.39 16.21 -6.71
N VAL A 77 -7.35 16.00 -8.03
CA VAL A 77 -6.15 16.32 -8.85
C VAL A 77 -5.92 17.83 -8.87
N ALA A 78 -6.97 18.64 -9.01
CA ALA A 78 -6.86 20.11 -9.00
C ALA A 78 -6.37 20.62 -7.63
N ALA A 79 -6.86 20.05 -6.51
CA ALA A 79 -6.41 20.41 -5.17
C ALA A 79 -4.93 20.05 -4.95
N LEU A 80 -4.50 18.86 -5.38
CA LEU A 80 -3.10 18.45 -5.31
C LEU A 80 -2.20 19.35 -6.17
N ALA A 81 -2.62 19.68 -7.37
CA ALA A 81 -1.91 20.63 -8.25
C ALA A 81 -1.81 22.02 -7.62
N ALA A 82 -2.89 22.49 -6.98
CA ALA A 82 -2.90 23.78 -6.28
C ALA A 82 -1.96 23.78 -5.07
N ILE A 83 -1.86 22.67 -4.29
CA ILE A 83 -0.89 22.53 -3.21
C ILE A 83 0.54 22.63 -3.75
N VAL A 84 0.86 21.91 -4.82
CA VAL A 84 2.20 21.92 -5.40
C VAL A 84 2.53 23.30 -5.98
N ALA A 85 1.66 23.86 -6.82
CA ALA A 85 1.87 25.17 -7.43
C ALA A 85 1.95 26.29 -6.39
N GLY A 86 1.05 26.29 -5.41
CA GLY A 86 1.04 27.25 -4.30
C GLY A 86 2.31 27.15 -3.45
N GLY A 87 2.74 25.92 -3.10
CA GLY A 87 3.95 25.71 -2.31
C GLY A 87 5.23 26.15 -3.03
N VAL A 88 5.32 25.91 -4.34
CA VAL A 88 6.43 26.40 -5.17
C VAL A 88 6.42 27.93 -5.24
N ALA A 89 5.26 28.53 -5.44
CA ALA A 89 5.12 29.99 -5.55
C ALA A 89 5.52 30.75 -4.27
N VAL A 90 5.23 30.16 -3.09
CA VAL A 90 5.55 30.78 -1.80
C VAL A 90 6.88 30.33 -1.19
N GLY A 91 7.65 29.49 -1.88
CA GLY A 91 8.88 28.88 -1.34
C GLY A 91 9.88 29.89 -0.77
N GLY A 92 10.08 31.01 -1.43
CA GLY A 92 10.95 32.10 -0.94
C GLY A 92 10.41 32.78 0.33
N GLN A 93 9.11 32.94 0.44
CA GLN A 93 8.46 33.54 1.62
C GLN A 93 8.39 32.57 2.79
N ALA A 94 8.25 31.26 2.50
CA ALA A 94 8.18 30.19 3.50
C ALA A 94 9.45 30.06 4.36
N THR A 95 10.58 30.54 3.88
CA THR A 95 11.90 30.53 4.57
C THR A 95 12.27 31.88 5.15
N ALA A 96 11.50 32.96 4.84
CA ALA A 96 11.76 34.29 5.35
C ALA A 96 11.58 34.33 6.88
N THR A 97 12.58 34.85 7.58
CA THR A 97 12.61 34.95 9.04
C THR A 97 12.27 36.37 9.51
N ASP A 98 11.38 36.48 10.50
CA ASP A 98 11.09 37.75 11.16
C ASP A 98 10.99 37.53 12.68
N PHE A 99 12.09 37.82 13.37
CA PHE A 99 12.18 37.62 14.83
C PHE A 99 11.23 38.52 15.64
N ALA A 100 10.64 39.57 15.05
CA ALA A 100 9.67 40.42 15.74
C ALA A 100 8.32 39.68 15.97
N VAL A 101 8.00 38.67 15.13
CA VAL A 101 6.76 37.92 15.18
C VAL A 101 6.97 36.43 15.53
N LYS A 102 8.04 36.11 16.26
CA LYS A 102 8.34 34.73 16.67
C LYS A 102 7.29 34.17 17.64
N ASN A 103 7.00 32.86 17.49
CA ASN A 103 6.16 32.08 18.41
C ASN A 103 4.73 32.66 18.60
N LEU A 104 4.18 33.33 17.60
CA LEU A 104 2.80 33.81 17.66
C LEU A 104 1.82 32.66 17.53
N ALA A 105 0.77 32.71 18.35
CA ALA A 105 -0.37 31.81 18.21
C ALA A 105 -1.15 32.10 16.92
N PRO A 106 -1.96 31.15 16.46
CA PRO A 106 -2.81 31.32 15.29
C PRO A 106 -3.66 32.58 15.37
N SER A 107 -3.65 33.38 14.29
CA SER A 107 -4.37 34.64 14.16
C SER A 107 -4.84 34.86 12.72
N LEU A 108 -5.60 35.90 12.45
CA LEU A 108 -6.04 36.23 11.07
C LEU A 108 -4.85 36.58 10.15
N SER A 109 -3.78 37.18 10.69
CA SER A 109 -2.56 37.49 9.93
C SER A 109 -1.65 36.26 9.73
N HIS A 110 -1.66 35.34 10.69
CA HIS A 110 -0.90 34.08 10.65
C HIS A 110 -1.81 32.91 11.02
N PRO A 111 -2.57 32.34 10.06
CA PRO A 111 -3.60 31.34 10.35
C PRO A 111 -3.09 30.07 11.05
N PHE A 112 -1.84 29.67 10.80
CA PHE A 112 -1.17 28.52 11.47
C PHE A 112 -0.18 28.99 12.56
N GLY A 113 -0.15 30.29 12.86
CA GLY A 113 0.84 30.89 13.75
C GLY A 113 2.23 31.04 13.12
N THR A 114 3.21 31.36 13.94
CA THR A 114 4.62 31.49 13.51
C THR A 114 5.51 30.61 14.38
N ASP A 115 6.65 30.19 13.82
CA ASP A 115 7.63 29.38 14.54
C ASP A 115 8.63 30.23 15.35
N TRP A 116 9.66 29.57 15.90
CA TRP A 116 10.70 30.19 16.71
C TRP A 116 11.61 31.16 15.94
N MET A 117 11.60 31.09 14.60
CA MET A 117 12.29 32.04 13.71
C MET A 117 11.36 33.14 13.18
N GLY A 118 10.07 33.13 13.55
CA GLY A 118 9.06 34.05 13.04
C GLY A 118 8.59 33.72 11.62
N ARG A 119 8.88 32.51 11.11
CA ARG A 119 8.41 32.07 9.79
C ARG A 119 6.92 31.74 9.86
N ASP A 120 6.15 32.16 8.85
CA ASP A 120 4.73 31.86 8.76
C ASP A 120 4.51 30.36 8.51
N MET A 121 3.79 29.73 9.44
CA MET A 121 3.59 28.27 9.41
C MET A 121 2.64 27.80 8.31
N LEU A 122 1.71 28.63 7.83
CA LEU A 122 0.87 28.28 6.68
C LEU A 122 1.68 28.22 5.40
N LEU A 123 2.50 29.26 5.13
CA LEU A 123 3.36 29.30 3.93
C LEU A 123 4.41 28.18 3.98
N ARG A 124 4.96 27.94 5.18
CA ARG A 124 5.94 26.89 5.40
C ARG A 124 5.34 25.50 5.23
N THR A 125 4.14 25.27 5.73
CA THR A 125 3.39 24.01 5.54
C THR A 125 3.08 23.77 4.06
N LEU A 126 2.62 24.79 3.34
CA LEU A 126 2.30 24.68 1.91
C LEU A 126 3.55 24.36 1.08
N SER A 127 4.67 25.06 1.34
CA SER A 127 5.95 24.77 0.70
C SER A 127 6.50 23.39 1.06
N GLY A 128 6.37 22.98 2.34
CA GLY A 128 6.78 21.66 2.80
C GLY A 128 5.97 20.53 2.16
N LEU A 129 4.65 20.67 2.05
CA LEU A 129 3.80 19.74 1.34
C LEU A 129 4.17 19.63 -0.14
N SER A 130 4.41 20.77 -0.80
CA SER A 130 4.86 20.79 -2.19
C SER A 130 6.15 19.97 -2.39
N THR A 131 7.14 20.16 -1.52
CA THR A 131 8.40 19.40 -1.57
C THR A 131 8.15 17.91 -1.35
N SER A 132 7.41 17.54 -0.31
CA SER A 132 7.10 16.14 0.00
C SER A 132 6.29 15.45 -1.11
N VAL A 133 5.33 16.16 -1.72
CA VAL A 133 4.55 15.66 -2.86
C VAL A 133 5.45 15.46 -4.09
N LEU A 134 6.34 16.40 -4.39
CA LEU A 134 7.26 16.26 -5.53
C LEU A 134 8.24 15.08 -5.35
N VAL A 135 8.81 14.91 -4.16
CA VAL A 135 9.64 13.73 -3.83
C VAL A 135 8.83 12.45 -4.00
N GLY A 136 7.61 12.42 -3.44
CA GLY A 136 6.73 11.26 -3.54
C GLY A 136 6.35 10.92 -4.97
N LEU A 137 6.00 11.93 -5.80
CA LEU A 137 5.67 11.75 -7.21
C LEU A 137 6.85 11.19 -8.01
N LEU A 138 8.04 11.76 -7.82
CA LEU A 138 9.25 11.30 -8.49
C LEU A 138 9.57 9.85 -8.09
N ALA A 139 9.59 9.58 -6.79
CA ALA A 139 9.92 8.28 -6.25
C ALA A 139 8.91 7.21 -6.68
N ALA A 140 7.59 7.47 -6.55
CA ALA A 140 6.56 6.54 -6.96
C ALA A 140 6.53 6.33 -8.48
N GLY A 141 6.79 7.37 -9.26
CA GLY A 141 6.93 7.27 -10.71
C GLY A 141 8.06 6.31 -11.12
N VAL A 142 9.26 6.49 -10.57
CA VAL A 142 10.40 5.60 -10.84
C VAL A 142 10.11 4.19 -10.33
N SER A 143 9.58 4.06 -9.11
CA SER A 143 9.23 2.79 -8.49
C SER A 143 8.22 2.00 -9.34
N SER A 144 7.22 2.69 -9.91
CA SER A 144 6.21 2.06 -10.77
C SER A 144 6.78 1.53 -12.07
N VAL A 145 7.74 2.23 -12.68
CA VAL A 145 8.46 1.74 -13.88
C VAL A 145 9.25 0.48 -13.54
N ILE A 146 9.97 0.46 -12.41
CA ILE A 146 10.68 -0.73 -11.93
C ILE A 146 9.69 -1.88 -11.72
N ALA A 147 8.55 -1.62 -11.06
CA ALA A 147 7.51 -2.60 -10.81
C ALA A 147 6.91 -3.19 -12.10
N LEU A 148 6.64 -2.34 -13.09
CA LEU A 148 6.11 -2.76 -14.39
C LEU A 148 7.10 -3.67 -15.12
N VAL A 149 8.38 -3.26 -15.18
CA VAL A 149 9.43 -4.03 -15.85
C VAL A 149 9.67 -5.37 -15.15
N LEU A 150 9.90 -5.36 -13.84
CA LEU A 150 10.19 -6.58 -13.09
C LEU A 150 8.97 -7.51 -13.01
N GLY A 151 7.77 -6.98 -12.83
CA GLY A 151 6.53 -7.75 -12.87
C GLY A 151 6.29 -8.42 -14.22
N ALA A 152 6.56 -7.71 -15.33
CA ALA A 152 6.48 -8.26 -16.68
C ALA A 152 7.57 -9.33 -16.92
N VAL A 153 8.81 -9.09 -16.50
CA VAL A 153 9.90 -10.06 -16.59
C VAL A 153 9.57 -11.34 -15.82
N ALA A 154 9.02 -11.23 -14.61
CA ALA A 154 8.60 -12.39 -13.84
C ALA A 154 7.50 -13.20 -14.56
N ALA A 155 6.48 -12.52 -15.10
CA ALA A 155 5.34 -13.19 -15.73
C ALA A 155 5.66 -13.80 -17.11
N LEU A 156 6.57 -13.20 -17.90
CA LEU A 156 6.84 -13.55 -19.28
C LEU A 156 8.18 -14.26 -19.48
N GLY A 157 9.15 -14.07 -18.60
CA GLY A 157 10.53 -14.57 -18.72
C GLY A 157 10.72 -16.05 -18.35
N GLY A 158 9.64 -16.76 -18.00
CA GLY A 158 9.67 -18.18 -17.65
C GLY A 158 10.08 -18.46 -16.20
N LYS A 159 10.13 -19.75 -15.83
CA LYS A 159 10.30 -20.20 -14.43
C LYS A 159 11.53 -19.62 -13.71
N LYS A 160 12.67 -19.48 -14.42
CA LYS A 160 13.90 -18.94 -13.80
C LYS A 160 13.80 -17.45 -13.51
N ALA A 161 13.26 -16.67 -14.45
CA ALA A 161 13.05 -15.24 -14.27
C ALA A 161 12.00 -14.97 -13.17
N ASP A 162 10.92 -15.73 -13.15
CA ASP A 162 9.89 -15.66 -12.11
C ASP A 162 10.47 -15.94 -10.72
N ALA A 163 11.24 -17.03 -10.58
CA ALA A 163 11.88 -17.38 -9.31
C ALA A 163 12.87 -16.29 -8.85
N ALA A 164 13.67 -15.72 -9.76
CA ALA A 164 14.64 -14.69 -9.43
C ALA A 164 13.96 -13.38 -8.97
N VAL A 165 12.93 -12.93 -9.70
CA VAL A 165 12.21 -11.70 -9.34
C VAL A 165 11.41 -11.89 -8.06
N THR A 166 10.77 -13.05 -7.87
CA THR A 166 10.03 -13.34 -6.62
C THR A 166 10.98 -13.39 -5.44
N TRP A 167 12.15 -14.03 -5.58
CA TRP A 167 13.17 -14.02 -4.54
C TRP A 167 13.63 -12.59 -4.19
N LEU A 168 13.84 -11.73 -5.20
CA LEU A 168 14.20 -10.33 -4.97
C LEU A 168 13.09 -9.56 -4.24
N ILE A 169 11.82 -9.78 -4.60
CA ILE A 169 10.67 -9.21 -3.92
C ILE A 169 10.66 -9.67 -2.45
N ASP A 170 10.85 -10.95 -2.19
CA ASP A 170 10.82 -11.51 -0.84
C ASP A 170 11.99 -10.99 0.01
N LEU A 171 13.18 -10.82 -0.59
CA LEU A 171 14.33 -10.20 0.04
C LEU A 171 14.02 -8.75 0.47
N MET A 172 13.46 -7.95 -0.44
CA MET A 172 13.12 -6.55 -0.16
C MET A 172 12.01 -6.40 0.89
N MET A 173 11.06 -7.34 0.92
CA MET A 173 9.96 -7.33 1.90
C MET A 173 10.33 -8.01 3.23
N GLY A 174 11.40 -8.79 3.27
CA GLY A 174 11.91 -9.43 4.49
C GLY A 174 12.63 -8.47 5.43
N VAL A 175 13.09 -7.32 4.94
CA VAL A 175 13.73 -6.28 5.75
C VAL A 175 12.66 -5.27 6.21
N PRO A 176 12.67 -4.82 7.49
CA PRO A 176 11.78 -3.75 7.93
C PRO A 176 11.91 -2.53 7.02
N HIS A 177 10.80 -2.14 6.36
CA HIS A 177 10.80 -1.19 5.26
C HIS A 177 11.47 0.15 5.59
N ILE A 178 11.13 0.74 6.76
CA ILE A 178 11.72 2.02 7.21
C ILE A 178 13.22 1.89 7.43
N VAL A 179 13.70 0.77 7.96
CA VAL A 179 15.13 0.54 8.19
C VAL A 179 15.90 0.48 6.87
N LEU A 180 15.37 -0.28 5.90
CA LEU A 180 15.96 -0.37 4.56
C LEU A 180 16.02 0.99 3.89
N LEU A 181 14.95 1.78 4.01
CA LEU A 181 14.83 3.10 3.42
C LEU A 181 15.84 4.08 4.05
N ILE A 182 15.98 4.09 5.39
CA ILE A 182 17.00 4.89 6.09
C ILE A 182 18.40 4.51 5.63
N LEU A 183 18.69 3.20 5.55
CA LEU A 183 20.00 2.70 5.16
C LEU A 183 20.38 3.17 3.73
N ILE A 184 19.46 3.05 2.78
CA ILE A 184 19.68 3.47 1.39
C ILE A 184 19.83 4.99 1.31
N SER A 185 18.93 5.75 1.96
CA SER A 185 18.98 7.21 1.98
C SER A 185 20.29 7.71 2.58
N PHE A 186 20.78 7.09 3.66
CA PHE A 186 22.04 7.44 4.29
C PHE A 186 23.26 7.09 3.42
N ALA A 187 23.24 5.92 2.76
CA ALA A 187 24.32 5.47 1.89
C ALA A 187 24.50 6.35 0.65
N ILE A 188 23.40 6.90 0.09
CA ILE A 188 23.44 7.82 -1.06
C ILE A 188 23.81 9.23 -0.62
N GLY A 189 23.45 9.61 0.61
CA GLY A 189 23.62 10.95 1.18
C GLY A 189 22.27 11.56 1.55
N LYS A 190 22.24 12.27 2.69
CA LYS A 190 21.05 12.97 3.17
C LYS A 190 20.59 14.02 2.16
N GLY A 191 19.27 14.21 2.03
CA GLY A 191 18.67 15.23 1.18
C GLY A 191 17.70 14.67 0.16
N PHE A 192 17.24 15.52 -0.74
CA PHE A 192 16.22 15.22 -1.73
C PHE A 192 16.50 13.91 -2.51
N TRP A 193 17.69 13.76 -3.06
CA TRP A 193 18.04 12.61 -3.89
C TRP A 193 18.19 11.31 -3.10
N GLY A 194 18.76 11.37 -1.88
CA GLY A 194 18.86 10.19 -1.01
C GLY A 194 17.49 9.63 -0.67
N VAL A 195 16.55 10.51 -0.33
CA VAL A 195 15.17 10.12 -0.03
C VAL A 195 14.44 9.62 -1.27
N ALA A 196 14.50 10.38 -2.37
CA ALA A 196 13.81 10.03 -3.60
C ALA A 196 14.25 8.67 -4.15
N ILE A 197 15.55 8.39 -4.17
CA ILE A 197 16.09 7.10 -4.61
C ILE A 197 15.76 6.01 -3.59
N GLY A 198 15.92 6.28 -2.28
CA GLY A 198 15.55 5.34 -1.23
C GLY A 198 14.12 4.85 -1.37
N VAL A 199 13.17 5.78 -1.49
CA VAL A 199 11.75 5.46 -1.69
C VAL A 199 11.52 4.74 -3.03
N ALA A 200 12.13 5.21 -4.12
CA ALA A 200 11.96 4.62 -5.45
C ALA A 200 12.39 3.14 -5.50
N VAL A 201 13.52 2.81 -4.86
CA VAL A 201 14.09 1.46 -4.87
C VAL A 201 13.36 0.51 -3.90
N THR A 202 12.63 1.03 -2.91
CA THR A 202 11.98 0.18 -1.90
C THR A 202 10.49 -0.06 -2.12
N HIS A 203 9.78 0.76 -2.93
CA HIS A 203 8.31 0.70 -3.06
C HIS A 203 7.80 -0.16 -4.23
N TRP A 204 8.65 -0.57 -5.16
CA TRP A 204 8.26 -1.36 -6.34
C TRP A 204 7.73 -2.77 -6.06
N PRO A 205 8.11 -3.51 -4.97
CA PRO A 205 7.78 -4.92 -4.82
C PRO A 205 6.29 -5.24 -4.80
N SER A 206 5.49 -4.44 -4.07
CA SER A 206 4.05 -4.64 -3.96
C SER A 206 3.34 -4.47 -5.32
N LEU A 207 3.68 -3.40 -6.07
CA LEU A 207 3.11 -3.15 -7.38
C LEU A 207 3.60 -4.18 -8.43
N ALA A 208 4.86 -4.64 -8.32
CA ALA A 208 5.38 -5.70 -9.20
C ALA A 208 4.62 -7.03 -9.04
N ARG A 209 4.23 -7.39 -7.81
CA ARG A 209 3.35 -8.56 -7.57
C ARG A 209 2.00 -8.41 -8.25
N VAL A 210 1.40 -7.23 -8.20
CA VAL A 210 0.12 -6.94 -8.87
C VAL A 210 0.27 -7.07 -10.38
N VAL A 211 1.26 -6.40 -10.97
CA VAL A 211 1.55 -6.47 -12.41
C VAL A 211 1.79 -7.92 -12.86
N ARG A 212 2.59 -8.67 -12.10
CA ARG A 212 2.85 -10.09 -12.38
C ARG A 212 1.56 -10.91 -12.38
N ALA A 213 0.72 -10.75 -11.36
CA ALA A 213 -0.54 -11.49 -11.24
C ALA A 213 -1.49 -11.18 -12.40
N GLU A 214 -1.66 -9.91 -12.74
CA GLU A 214 -2.51 -9.46 -13.86
C GLU A 214 -2.02 -10.00 -15.21
N ILE A 215 -0.71 -9.99 -15.47
CA ILE A 215 -0.14 -10.56 -16.71
C ILE A 215 -0.36 -12.07 -16.76
N LEU A 216 -0.15 -12.80 -15.65
CA LEU A 216 -0.37 -14.25 -15.60
C LEU A 216 -1.84 -14.58 -15.84
N GLN A 217 -2.78 -13.86 -15.25
CA GLN A 217 -4.21 -14.02 -15.47
C GLN A 217 -4.58 -13.74 -16.94
N CYS A 218 -4.08 -12.63 -17.50
CA CYS A 218 -4.30 -12.26 -18.90
C CYS A 218 -3.76 -13.34 -19.87
N ARG A 219 -2.62 -13.97 -19.54
CA ARG A 219 -1.98 -14.99 -20.37
C ARG A 219 -2.86 -16.22 -20.61
N GLU A 220 -3.72 -16.56 -19.65
CA GLU A 220 -4.65 -17.69 -19.73
C GLU A 220 -5.98 -17.33 -20.42
N SER A 221 -6.16 -16.08 -20.85
CA SER A 221 -7.38 -15.62 -21.50
C SER A 221 -7.56 -16.18 -22.91
N THR A 222 -8.81 -16.31 -23.33
CA THR A 222 -9.18 -16.87 -24.64
C THR A 222 -8.67 -16.03 -25.82
N PHE A 223 -8.63 -14.70 -25.69
CA PHE A 223 -8.12 -13.82 -26.76
C PHE A 223 -6.60 -13.94 -26.95
N VAL A 224 -5.83 -14.18 -25.88
CA VAL A 224 -4.40 -14.46 -25.97
C VAL A 224 -4.16 -15.82 -26.63
N ALA A 225 -4.95 -16.84 -26.25
CA ALA A 225 -4.88 -18.15 -26.90
C ALA A 225 -5.19 -18.08 -28.40
N ALA A 226 -6.20 -17.30 -28.80
CA ALA A 226 -6.55 -17.05 -30.21
C ALA A 226 -5.41 -16.33 -30.96
N ALA A 227 -4.81 -15.29 -30.36
CA ALA A 227 -3.68 -14.56 -30.94
C ALA A 227 -2.46 -15.48 -31.20
N ARG A 228 -2.18 -16.43 -30.28
CA ARG A 228 -1.13 -17.45 -30.49
C ARG A 228 -1.45 -18.39 -31.64
N LYS A 229 -2.70 -18.87 -31.75
CA LYS A 229 -3.15 -19.72 -32.85
C LYS A 229 -3.07 -19.02 -34.21
N LEU A 230 -3.24 -17.70 -34.24
CA LEU A 230 -3.06 -16.85 -35.42
C LEU A 230 -1.59 -16.53 -35.72
N GLY A 231 -0.63 -17.18 -35.04
CA GLY A 231 0.82 -17.06 -35.35
C GLY A 231 1.45 -15.76 -34.81
N GLN A 232 0.79 -15.00 -33.92
CA GLN A 232 1.41 -13.81 -33.34
C GLN A 232 2.55 -14.19 -32.39
N GLY A 233 3.69 -13.52 -32.53
CA GLY A 233 4.84 -13.74 -31.67
C GLY A 233 4.62 -13.25 -30.23
N PRO A 234 5.36 -13.79 -29.24
CA PRO A 234 5.14 -13.52 -27.82
C PRO A 234 5.31 -12.03 -27.44
N VAL A 235 6.29 -11.34 -28.02
CA VAL A 235 6.51 -9.90 -27.79
C VAL A 235 5.32 -9.06 -28.31
N ARG A 236 4.78 -9.41 -29.48
CA ARG A 236 3.63 -8.71 -30.05
C ARG A 236 2.38 -8.94 -29.22
N ILE A 237 2.17 -10.15 -28.69
CA ILE A 237 1.06 -10.46 -27.78
C ILE A 237 1.22 -9.66 -26.48
N ALA A 238 2.40 -9.64 -25.90
CA ALA A 238 2.67 -8.89 -24.68
C ALA A 238 2.37 -7.39 -24.86
N ALA A 239 2.92 -6.76 -25.91
CA ALA A 239 2.78 -5.33 -26.13
C ALA A 239 1.37 -4.92 -26.57
N LYS A 240 0.71 -5.72 -27.46
CA LYS A 240 -0.55 -5.33 -28.07
C LYS A 240 -1.79 -5.77 -27.29
N HIS A 241 -1.69 -6.86 -26.54
CA HIS A 241 -2.83 -7.46 -25.85
C HIS A 241 -2.70 -7.44 -24.33
N MET A 242 -1.54 -7.83 -23.77
CA MET A 242 -1.37 -7.93 -22.31
C MET A 242 -1.14 -6.56 -21.66
N LEU A 243 -0.22 -5.75 -22.21
CA LEU A 243 0.10 -4.44 -21.61
C LEU A 243 -1.12 -3.51 -21.54
N PRO A 244 -1.95 -3.34 -22.58
CA PRO A 244 -3.17 -2.53 -22.48
C PRO A 244 -4.19 -3.10 -21.49
N TYR A 245 -4.24 -4.42 -21.32
CA TYR A 245 -5.11 -5.08 -20.35
C TYR A 245 -4.70 -4.80 -18.90
N VAL A 246 -3.39 -4.80 -18.62
CA VAL A 246 -2.82 -4.57 -17.28
C VAL A 246 -2.78 -3.09 -16.92
N LEU A 247 -2.72 -2.20 -17.92
CA LEU A 247 -2.53 -0.76 -17.72
C LEU A 247 -3.55 -0.12 -16.76
N PRO A 248 -4.85 -0.42 -16.83
CA PRO A 248 -5.82 0.14 -15.89
C PRO A 248 -5.50 -0.17 -14.42
N GLN A 249 -5.23 -1.43 -14.10
CA GLN A 249 -4.90 -1.85 -12.74
C GLN A 249 -3.53 -1.30 -12.29
N PHE A 250 -2.57 -1.23 -13.20
CA PHE A 250 -1.28 -0.59 -12.96
C PHE A 250 -1.43 0.90 -12.61
N LEU A 251 -2.26 1.65 -13.33
CA LEU A 251 -2.50 3.08 -13.05
C LEU A 251 -3.16 3.28 -11.67
N VAL A 252 -4.10 2.42 -11.31
CA VAL A 252 -4.70 2.44 -9.96
C VAL A 252 -3.62 2.18 -8.91
N GLY A 253 -2.78 1.15 -9.11
CA GLY A 253 -1.68 0.83 -8.21
C GLY A 253 -0.66 1.95 -8.10
N LEU A 254 -0.33 2.61 -9.23
CA LEU A 254 0.55 3.77 -9.26
C LEU A 254 0.01 4.92 -8.40
N ILE A 255 -1.26 5.29 -8.55
CA ILE A 255 -1.85 6.40 -7.76
C ILE A 255 -1.87 6.06 -6.27
N LEU A 256 -2.17 4.82 -5.91
CA LEU A 256 -2.14 4.37 -4.52
C LEU A 256 -0.72 4.28 -3.93
N LEU A 257 0.31 4.25 -4.78
CA LEU A 257 1.71 4.27 -4.34
C LEU A 257 2.14 5.65 -3.82
N PHE A 258 1.57 6.75 -4.36
CA PHE A 258 1.94 8.12 -3.96
C PHE A 258 1.73 8.40 -2.47
N PRO A 259 0.56 8.13 -1.86
CA PRO A 259 0.38 8.33 -0.42
C PRO A 259 1.43 7.64 0.42
N HIS A 260 1.75 6.38 0.09
CA HIS A 260 2.77 5.62 0.80
C HIS A 260 4.16 6.25 0.66
N ALA A 261 4.53 6.69 -0.54
CA ALA A 261 5.81 7.34 -0.79
C ALA A 261 5.96 8.66 -0.01
N ILE A 262 4.91 9.49 0.04
CA ILE A 262 4.89 10.75 0.78
C ILE A 262 4.99 10.51 2.29
N LEU A 263 4.22 9.54 2.82
CA LEU A 263 4.27 9.21 4.24
C LEU A 263 5.63 8.66 4.67
N HIS A 264 6.28 7.84 3.84
CA HIS A 264 7.62 7.32 4.14
C HIS A 264 8.69 8.42 4.02
N GLU A 265 8.60 9.31 3.01
CA GLU A 265 9.44 10.50 2.93
C GLU A 265 9.31 11.34 4.20
N ALA A 266 8.08 11.68 4.59
CA ALA A 266 7.80 12.47 5.79
C ALA A 266 8.33 11.78 7.07
N ALA A 267 8.16 10.46 7.18
CA ALA A 267 8.62 9.69 8.34
C ALA A 267 10.15 9.69 8.49
N ILE A 268 10.90 9.42 7.41
CA ILE A 268 12.38 9.41 7.50
C ILE A 268 12.94 10.81 7.66
N THR A 269 12.29 11.81 7.09
CA THR A 269 12.65 13.22 7.27
C THR A 269 12.37 13.67 8.69
N PHE A 270 11.23 13.27 9.28
CA PHE A 270 10.90 13.46 10.68
C PHE A 270 11.94 12.85 11.63
N LEU A 271 12.44 11.66 11.32
CA LEU A 271 13.49 10.98 12.07
C LEU A 271 14.90 11.60 11.87
N GLY A 272 15.06 12.61 11.02
CA GLY A 272 16.32 13.30 10.77
C GLY A 272 17.25 12.61 9.76
N PHE A 273 16.75 11.59 9.04
CA PHE A 273 17.52 10.87 8.00
C PHE A 273 17.15 11.30 6.57
N GLY A 274 16.19 12.21 6.42
CA GLY A 274 15.68 12.69 5.14
C GLY A 274 16.23 14.03 4.71
N LEU A 275 15.33 14.99 4.41
CA LEU A 275 15.67 16.33 3.96
C LEU A 275 16.32 17.15 5.09
N PRO A 276 17.24 18.07 4.75
CA PRO A 276 17.88 18.92 5.73
C PRO A 276 16.92 20.03 6.24
N PRO A 277 17.17 20.60 7.44
CA PRO A 277 16.28 21.60 8.07
C PRO A 277 16.07 22.88 7.24
N GLU A 278 17.00 23.20 6.36
CA GLU A 278 16.96 24.39 5.49
C GLU A 278 15.91 24.25 4.38
N GLN A 279 15.57 23.02 4.01
CA GLN A 279 14.56 22.74 2.99
C GLN A 279 13.20 22.50 3.64
N PRO A 280 12.19 23.32 3.35
CA PRO A 280 10.86 23.08 3.89
C PRO A 280 10.32 21.76 3.33
N ALA A 281 10.13 20.80 4.23
CA ALA A 281 9.46 19.54 3.99
C ALA A 281 8.55 19.24 5.18
N ILE A 282 7.46 18.52 4.98
CA ILE A 282 6.49 18.32 6.05
C ILE A 282 7.10 17.56 7.24
N GLY A 283 7.98 16.59 6.98
CA GLY A 283 8.68 15.85 8.01
C GLY A 283 9.63 16.72 8.85
N VAL A 284 10.31 17.69 8.23
CA VAL A 284 11.16 18.68 8.94
C VAL A 284 10.30 19.54 9.87
N ILE A 285 9.20 20.07 9.35
CA ILE A 285 8.28 20.94 10.10
C ILE A 285 7.75 20.22 11.34
N LEU A 286 7.31 18.98 11.17
CA LEU A 286 6.80 18.16 12.27
C LEU A 286 7.90 17.83 13.29
N SER A 287 9.10 17.49 12.83
CA SER A 287 10.24 17.21 13.72
C SER A 287 10.63 18.40 14.58
N GLU A 288 10.77 19.58 13.97
CA GLU A 288 11.06 20.84 14.70
C GLU A 288 9.95 21.18 15.69
N SER A 289 8.68 20.97 15.32
CA SER A 289 7.53 21.29 16.15
C SER A 289 7.46 20.47 17.43
N MET A 290 8.03 19.27 17.48
CA MET A 290 8.03 18.40 18.67
C MET A 290 8.73 19.04 19.86
N GLY A 291 9.79 19.83 19.63
CA GLY A 291 10.50 20.57 20.68
C GLY A 291 9.65 21.66 21.37
N TYR A 292 8.57 22.10 20.73
CA TYR A 292 7.72 23.21 21.22
C TYR A 292 6.37 22.75 21.79
N LEU A 293 6.06 21.44 21.70
CA LEU A 293 4.81 20.88 22.27
C LEU A 293 4.74 21.07 23.79
N SER A 294 5.86 20.83 24.49
CA SER A 294 5.96 21.02 25.93
C SER A 294 5.81 22.48 26.38
N ALA A 295 6.10 23.43 25.46
CA ALA A 295 5.87 24.86 25.67
C ALA A 295 4.42 25.29 25.35
N GLY A 296 3.52 24.36 25.05
CA GLY A 296 2.12 24.61 24.75
C GLY A 296 1.83 25.04 23.29
N MET A 297 2.83 25.05 22.42
CA MET A 297 2.69 25.50 21.02
C MET A 297 2.23 24.33 20.11
N TRP A 298 1.11 23.69 20.46
CA TRP A 298 0.58 22.50 19.79
C TRP A 298 0.21 22.76 18.33
N TRP A 299 -0.14 23.99 17.97
CA TRP A 299 -0.56 24.36 16.60
C TRP A 299 0.55 24.16 15.57
N LEU A 300 1.84 24.27 15.98
CA LEU A 300 2.99 24.06 15.11
C LEU A 300 3.08 22.62 14.56
N ALA A 301 2.56 21.63 15.30
CA ALA A 301 2.50 20.23 14.87
C ALA A 301 1.14 19.87 14.28
N VAL A 302 0.03 20.32 14.90
CA VAL A 302 -1.33 19.89 14.54
C VAL A 302 -1.73 20.39 13.16
N PHE A 303 -1.53 21.66 12.83
CA PHE A 303 -1.92 22.17 11.50
C PHE A 303 -1.12 21.56 10.34
N PRO A 304 0.22 21.45 10.39
CA PRO A 304 0.98 20.74 9.36
C PRO A 304 0.63 19.26 9.29
N GLY A 305 0.39 18.60 10.43
CA GLY A 305 -0.04 17.20 10.48
C GLY A 305 -1.40 16.98 9.81
N LEU A 306 -2.39 17.83 10.11
CA LEU A 306 -3.70 17.78 9.46
C LEU A 306 -3.62 18.07 7.96
N ALA A 307 -2.76 19.00 7.55
CA ALA A 307 -2.54 19.31 6.15
C ALA A 307 -1.90 18.11 5.39
N LEU A 308 -0.97 17.39 6.03
CA LEU A 308 -0.43 16.13 5.49
C LEU A 308 -1.53 15.07 5.34
N ILE A 309 -2.35 14.86 6.38
CA ILE A 309 -3.47 13.91 6.33
C ILE A 309 -4.43 14.27 5.20
N ALA A 310 -4.81 15.54 5.08
CA ALA A 310 -5.68 16.01 4.00
C ALA A 310 -5.08 15.72 2.61
N THR A 311 -3.77 15.94 2.44
CA THR A 311 -3.05 15.65 1.19
C THR A 311 -3.07 14.15 0.86
N VAL A 312 -2.84 13.28 1.83
CA VAL A 312 -2.93 11.81 1.68
C VAL A 312 -4.35 11.38 1.29
N LEU A 313 -5.37 11.95 1.94
CA LEU A 313 -6.77 11.67 1.63
C LEU A 313 -7.16 12.14 0.21
N LEU A 314 -6.58 13.23 -0.29
CA LEU A 314 -6.78 13.68 -1.68
C LEU A 314 -6.21 12.65 -2.67
N PHE A 315 -5.03 12.09 -2.42
CA PHE A 315 -4.47 11.01 -3.25
C PHE A 315 -5.32 9.75 -3.20
N ASP A 316 -5.80 9.36 -2.01
CA ASP A 316 -6.68 8.20 -1.85
C ASP A 316 -8.01 8.40 -2.58
N MET A 317 -8.60 9.59 -2.48
CA MET A 317 -9.80 9.96 -3.23
C MET A 317 -9.57 9.92 -4.75
N ALA A 318 -8.43 10.39 -5.24
CA ALA A 318 -8.07 10.31 -6.65
C ALA A 318 -7.93 8.85 -7.10
N GLY A 319 -7.19 8.02 -6.34
CA GLY A 319 -6.99 6.60 -6.63
C GLY A 319 -8.29 5.79 -6.62
N SER A 320 -9.12 5.97 -5.61
CA SER A 320 -10.42 5.31 -5.49
C SER A 320 -11.40 5.73 -6.59
N SER A 321 -11.39 7.00 -6.98
CA SER A 321 -12.20 7.52 -8.08
C SER A 321 -11.72 6.98 -9.42
N LEU A 322 -10.41 6.95 -9.67
CA LEU A 322 -9.86 6.34 -10.89
C LEU A 322 -10.21 4.86 -10.99
N ARG A 323 -10.07 4.10 -9.89
CA ARG A 323 -10.46 2.69 -9.86
C ARG A 323 -11.90 2.49 -10.31
N LYS A 324 -12.85 3.28 -9.79
CA LYS A 324 -14.27 3.22 -10.18
C LYS A 324 -14.50 3.60 -11.64
N LEU A 325 -13.71 4.52 -12.21
CA LEU A 325 -13.84 4.94 -13.61
C LEU A 325 -13.29 3.91 -14.59
N VAL A 326 -12.31 3.13 -14.16
CA VAL A 326 -11.59 2.15 -14.98
C VAL A 326 -12.22 0.75 -14.87
N ASP A 327 -12.97 0.46 -13.80
CA ASP A 327 -13.63 -0.83 -13.61
C ASP A 327 -14.76 -1.01 -14.65
N PRO A 328 -14.65 -2.00 -15.57
CA PRO A 328 -15.64 -2.21 -16.62
C PRO A 328 -17.00 -2.71 -16.08
N HIS A 329 -17.05 -3.29 -14.87
CA HIS A 329 -18.29 -3.76 -14.26
C HIS A 329 -19.14 -2.61 -13.71
N SER A 330 -18.54 -1.47 -13.40
CA SER A 330 -19.25 -0.29 -12.93
C SER A 330 -20.03 0.46 -14.03
N SER A 331 -19.84 0.07 -15.30
CA SER A 331 -20.49 0.70 -16.45
C SER A 331 -21.73 -0.04 -16.96
N GLN A 332 -22.09 -1.19 -16.34
CA GLN A 332 -23.26 -2.00 -16.72
C GLN A 332 -24.43 -1.86 -15.73
N GLU A 333 -24.30 -1.04 -14.71
CA GLU A 333 -25.36 -0.58 -13.81
C GLU A 333 -25.59 0.95 -14.05
#